data_67c8cdd88758a51b6a56f4f9a4705bfd
#
_entry.id   67c8cdd88758a51b6a56f4f9a4705bfd
#
_cell.length_a   1.000
_cell.length_b   1.000
_cell.length_c   1.000
_cell.angle_alpha   90.00
_cell.angle_beta   90.00
_cell.angle_gamma   90.00
#
_symmetry.space_group_name_H-M   'P 1'
#
loop_
_entity.id
_entity.type
_entity.pdbx_description
1 polymer ?
#
loop_
_entity_poly.entity_id
_entity_poly.type
_entity_poly.pdbx_seq_one_letter_code
_entity_poly.pdbx_strand_id
1 'polypeptide(L)'
;NNRGVEENRVRHLDYGVQLNKLMYQRLVKGGNITLFSPHEVPGLYDAFFADQDEFERLYVKYEQDESIRKTIVKAFVLFGVLASERSSTGRIYIQNVDHCNTHSPFDPKVAPIKQSNLCLEIALPTKPLSHIHDEEGEIALCTLSAFNLGALESLEKNYYKLAQGFQTNYNKGITSPVGKNYELDRVLEYLKGQ
;
A
#
# COMPACT_ATOMS: atom_id res chain seq x y z
N ASN A 1 -10.04 -13.92 13.86
CA ASN A 1 -9.27 -14.48 14.97
C ASN A 1 -8.30 -15.55 14.51
N ASN A 2 -7.01 -15.24 14.47
CA ASN A 2 -5.98 -16.23 14.10
C ASN A 2 -5.43 -17.01 15.30
N ARG A 3 -5.82 -16.65 16.51
CA ARG A 3 -5.42 -17.28 17.78
C ARG A 3 -6.59 -17.91 18.50
N GLY A 4 -6.28 -18.74 19.47
CA GLY A 4 -7.26 -19.39 20.36
C GLY A 4 -7.52 -20.83 19.96
N VAL A 5 -8.68 -21.34 20.34
CA VAL A 5 -9.11 -22.72 20.04
C VAL A 5 -9.26 -22.88 18.52
N GLU A 6 -8.72 -23.97 17.99
CA GLU A 6 -8.64 -24.26 16.58
C GLU A 6 -9.98 -24.08 15.84
N GLU A 7 -11.06 -24.52 16.43
CA GLU A 7 -12.42 -24.43 15.89
C GLU A 7 -12.90 -22.99 15.65
N ASN A 8 -12.34 -22.02 16.39
CA ASN A 8 -12.69 -20.61 16.32
C ASN A 8 -11.71 -19.78 15.50
N ARG A 9 -10.70 -20.39 14.92
CA ARG A 9 -9.68 -19.68 14.14
C ARG A 9 -10.13 -19.43 12.71
N VAL A 10 -9.97 -18.18 12.27
CA VAL A 10 -10.24 -17.80 10.88
C VAL A 10 -8.97 -18.02 10.05
N ARG A 11 -8.87 -19.19 9.41
CA ARG A 11 -7.65 -19.61 8.71
C ARG A 11 -7.55 -19.15 7.25
N HIS A 12 -8.65 -18.67 6.69
CA HIS A 12 -8.73 -18.30 5.27
C HIS A 12 -8.73 -16.79 5.02
N LEU A 13 -8.44 -16.00 6.06
CA LEU A 13 -8.29 -14.55 5.93
C LEU A 13 -6.83 -14.15 6.12
N ASP A 14 -6.34 -13.36 5.18
CA ASP A 14 -5.11 -12.61 5.31
C ASP A 14 -5.45 -11.16 5.71
N TYR A 15 -4.53 -10.50 6.42
CA TYR A 15 -4.77 -9.18 6.98
C TYR A 15 -3.73 -8.19 6.46
N GLY A 16 -4.20 -7.07 5.95
CA GLY A 16 -3.35 -5.92 5.64
C GLY A 16 -3.47 -4.87 6.74
N VAL A 17 -2.35 -4.37 7.21
CA VAL A 17 -2.29 -3.28 8.18
C VAL A 17 -1.55 -2.12 7.55
N GLN A 18 -2.21 -0.97 7.51
CA GLN A 18 -1.61 0.26 6.99
C GLN A 18 -1.03 1.07 8.15
N LEU A 19 0.22 1.43 8.02
CA LEU A 19 0.96 2.24 8.99
C LEU A 19 1.58 3.45 8.30
N ASN A 20 1.88 4.48 9.08
CA ASN A 20 2.58 5.66 8.60
C ASN A 20 3.69 6.09 9.58
N LYS A 21 4.43 7.13 9.23
CA LYS A 21 5.55 7.68 10.00
C LYS A 21 5.18 7.97 11.46
N LEU A 22 4.01 8.56 11.71
CA LEU A 22 3.58 8.91 13.07
C LEU A 22 3.49 7.67 13.97
N MET A 23 2.98 6.56 13.46
CA MET A 23 2.86 5.31 14.23
C MET A 23 4.24 4.80 14.65
N TYR A 24 5.21 4.81 13.74
CA TYR A 24 6.60 4.42 14.05
C TYR A 24 7.29 5.39 15.02
N GLN A 25 7.07 6.68 14.86
CA GLN A 25 7.61 7.68 15.80
C GLN A 25 7.07 7.47 17.21
N ARG A 26 5.78 7.15 17.34
CA ARG A 26 5.16 6.82 18.63
C ARG A 26 5.76 5.56 19.24
N LEU A 27 6.04 4.55 18.43
CA LEU A 27 6.73 3.34 18.88
C LEU A 27 8.13 3.64 19.42
N VAL A 28 8.95 4.35 18.64
CA VAL A 28 10.35 4.68 19.01
C VAL A 28 10.42 5.54 20.27
N LYS A 29 9.47 6.47 20.42
CA LYS A 29 9.39 7.34 21.61
C LYS A 29 8.75 6.67 22.83
N GLY A 30 8.31 5.41 22.72
CA GLY A 30 7.61 4.71 23.80
C GLY A 30 6.23 5.27 24.12
N GLY A 31 5.61 5.97 23.15
CA GLY A 31 4.32 6.64 23.30
C GLY A 31 3.12 5.72 23.15
N ASN A 32 1.96 6.34 23.07
CA ASN A 32 0.68 5.69 22.86
C ASN A 32 0.20 5.88 21.42
N ILE A 33 -0.64 4.94 20.96
CA ILE A 33 -1.44 5.05 19.76
C ILE A 33 -2.90 5.12 20.18
N THR A 34 -3.61 6.10 19.66
CA THR A 34 -5.03 6.29 19.90
C THR A 34 -5.82 5.73 18.72
N LEU A 35 -6.74 4.84 19.02
CA LEU A 35 -7.63 4.22 18.05
C LEU A 35 -8.96 4.95 18.07
N PHE A 36 -9.38 5.41 16.89
CA PHE A 36 -10.63 6.13 16.67
C PHE A 36 -11.58 5.33 15.79
N SER A 37 -12.87 5.62 15.90
CA SER A 37 -13.80 5.31 14.83
C SER A 37 -13.62 6.32 13.70
N PRO A 38 -13.44 5.89 12.44
CA PRO A 38 -13.28 6.84 11.31
C PRO A 38 -14.46 7.82 11.18
N HIS A 39 -15.64 7.42 11.61
CA HIS A 39 -16.84 8.26 11.57
C HIS A 39 -16.75 9.47 12.52
N GLU A 40 -16.02 9.35 13.63
CA GLU A 40 -15.91 10.39 14.66
C GLU A 40 -14.77 11.38 14.41
N VAL A 41 -13.93 11.10 13.42
CA VAL A 41 -12.71 11.88 13.12
C VAL A 41 -12.65 12.32 11.64
N PRO A 42 -13.56 13.20 11.21
CA PRO A 42 -13.67 13.61 9.81
C PRO A 42 -12.35 14.20 9.28
N GLY A 43 -12.02 13.85 8.03
CA GLY A 43 -10.79 14.27 7.36
C GLY A 43 -9.52 13.47 7.72
N LEU A 44 -9.52 12.74 8.85
CA LEU A 44 -8.34 11.99 9.26
C LEU A 44 -8.00 10.86 8.29
N TYR A 45 -9.01 10.18 7.75
CA TYR A 45 -8.83 9.11 6.78
C TYR A 45 -8.22 9.61 5.47
N ASP A 46 -8.71 10.72 4.94
CA ASP A 46 -8.17 11.29 3.69
C ASP A 46 -6.75 11.82 3.88
N ALA A 47 -6.48 12.50 4.98
CA ALA A 47 -5.16 13.00 5.31
C ALA A 47 -4.12 11.86 5.47
N PHE A 48 -4.54 10.69 5.94
CA PHE A 48 -3.68 9.53 6.11
C PHE A 48 -2.96 9.11 4.82
N PHE A 49 -3.56 9.34 3.67
CA PHE A 49 -2.99 9.01 2.37
C PHE A 49 -2.39 10.21 1.64
N ALA A 50 -3.00 11.37 1.78
CA ALA A 50 -2.68 12.54 0.96
C ALA A 50 -1.67 13.49 1.60
N ASP A 51 -1.70 13.65 2.93
CA ASP A 51 -0.90 14.67 3.62
C ASP A 51 -0.58 14.22 5.06
N GLN A 52 0.68 13.85 5.29
CA GLN A 52 1.13 13.33 6.59
C GLN A 52 1.20 14.42 7.67
N ASP A 53 1.46 15.66 7.31
CA ASP A 53 1.50 16.77 8.26
C ASP A 53 0.09 17.12 8.74
N GLU A 54 -0.87 17.15 7.81
CA GLU A 54 -2.29 17.33 8.14
C GLU A 54 -2.83 16.15 8.94
N PHE A 55 -2.41 14.92 8.61
CA PHE A 55 -2.77 13.74 9.39
C PHE A 55 -2.30 13.87 10.84
N GLU A 56 -1.04 14.22 11.07
CA GLU A 56 -0.50 14.38 12.42
C GLU A 56 -1.23 15.48 13.19
N ARG A 57 -1.50 16.61 12.53
CA ARG A 57 -2.23 17.74 13.11
C ARG A 57 -3.63 17.34 13.57
N LEU A 58 -4.39 16.67 12.69
CA LEU A 58 -5.74 16.19 12.99
C LEU A 58 -5.72 15.11 14.06
N TYR A 59 -4.79 14.17 13.96
CA TYR A 59 -4.65 13.08 14.90
C TYR A 59 -4.44 13.59 16.33
N VAL A 60 -3.50 14.51 16.54
CA VAL A 60 -3.23 15.13 17.84
C VAL A 60 -4.43 15.94 18.34
N LYS A 61 -5.09 16.68 17.44
CA LYS A 61 -6.33 17.41 17.78
C LYS A 61 -7.39 16.47 18.34
N TYR A 62 -7.66 15.35 17.66
CA TYR A 62 -8.66 14.38 18.09
C TYR A 62 -8.25 13.59 19.33
N GLU A 63 -6.96 13.39 19.53
CA GLU A 63 -6.44 12.82 20.80
C GLU A 63 -6.78 13.68 22.02
N GLN A 64 -6.78 15.00 21.88
CA GLN A 64 -7.06 15.95 22.95
C GLN A 64 -8.56 16.19 23.17
N ASP A 65 -9.39 15.87 22.19
CA ASP A 65 -10.85 16.09 22.28
C ASP A 65 -11.51 15.01 23.14
N GLU A 66 -11.95 15.38 24.33
CA GLU A 66 -12.59 14.46 25.27
C GLU A 66 -13.98 14.00 24.85
N SER A 67 -14.62 14.70 23.92
CA SER A 67 -15.94 14.31 23.40
C SER A 67 -15.90 13.10 22.46
N ILE A 68 -14.73 12.77 21.90
CA ILE A 68 -14.53 11.68 20.96
C ILE A 68 -14.27 10.37 21.71
N ARG A 69 -15.06 9.35 21.40
CA ARG A 69 -14.80 7.99 21.88
C ARG A 69 -13.55 7.42 21.25
N LYS A 70 -12.59 7.05 22.08
CA LYS A 70 -11.29 6.55 21.65
C LYS A 70 -10.76 5.47 22.57
N THR A 71 -9.86 4.65 22.05
CA THR A 71 -9.13 3.65 22.82
C THR A 71 -7.63 3.97 22.73
N ILE A 72 -6.98 4.11 23.87
CA ILE A 72 -5.55 4.39 23.93
C ILE A 72 -4.80 3.09 24.22
N VAL A 73 -3.85 2.74 23.37
CA VAL A 73 -2.99 1.58 23.54
C VAL A 73 -1.52 2.00 23.49
N LYS A 74 -0.67 1.31 24.23
CA LYS A 74 0.76 1.55 24.11
C LYS A 74 1.25 1.08 22.74
N ALA A 75 1.99 1.93 22.02
CA ALA A 75 2.53 1.59 20.70
C ALA A 75 3.30 0.27 20.74
N PHE A 76 4.16 0.08 21.72
CA PHE A 76 4.91 -1.17 21.92
C PHE A 76 4.00 -2.41 21.99
N VAL A 77 2.87 -2.33 22.68
CA VAL A 77 1.93 -3.46 22.80
C VAL A 77 1.29 -3.77 21.45
N LEU A 78 0.83 -2.73 20.72
CA LEU A 78 0.20 -2.90 19.42
C LEU A 78 1.17 -3.52 18.41
N PHE A 79 2.37 -2.97 18.29
CA PHE A 79 3.39 -3.48 17.38
C PHE A 79 3.87 -4.88 17.78
N GLY A 80 3.94 -5.17 19.09
CA GLY A 80 4.25 -6.50 19.60
C GLY A 80 3.20 -7.54 19.18
N VAL A 81 1.92 -7.19 19.22
CA VAL A 81 0.84 -8.06 18.72
C VAL A 81 0.98 -8.28 17.22
N LEU A 82 1.20 -7.23 16.44
CA LEU A 82 1.39 -7.34 14.98
C LEU A 82 2.58 -8.25 14.62
N ALA A 83 3.72 -8.03 15.26
CA ALA A 83 4.94 -8.81 15.03
C ALA A 83 4.76 -10.29 15.43
N SER A 84 4.17 -10.54 16.58
CA SER A 84 3.88 -11.88 17.08
C SER A 84 2.91 -12.63 16.17
N GLU A 85 1.86 -11.97 15.72
CA GLU A 85 0.87 -12.57 14.82
C GLU A 85 1.47 -12.86 13.44
N ARG A 86 2.27 -11.92 12.89
CA ARG A 86 3.02 -12.12 11.65
C ARG A 86 3.99 -13.31 11.75
N SER A 87 4.74 -13.39 12.84
CA SER A 87 5.70 -14.47 13.06
C SER A 87 5.04 -15.85 13.18
N SER A 88 3.88 -15.91 13.84
CA SER A 88 3.20 -17.17 14.12
C SER A 88 2.32 -17.66 12.96
N THR A 89 1.80 -16.77 12.13
CA THR A 89 0.84 -17.12 11.07
C THR A 89 1.32 -16.85 9.65
N GLY A 90 2.26 -15.92 9.47
CA GLY A 90 2.67 -15.42 8.16
C GLY A 90 1.60 -14.60 7.42
N ARG A 91 0.49 -14.26 8.07
CA ARG A 91 -0.71 -13.69 7.43
C ARG A 91 -0.93 -12.20 7.67
N ILE A 92 -0.03 -11.54 8.35
CA ILE A 92 -0.06 -10.09 8.55
C ILE A 92 0.87 -9.42 7.54
N TYR A 93 0.30 -8.63 6.65
CA TYR A 93 1.01 -7.80 5.69
C TYR A 93 1.00 -6.36 6.16
N ILE A 94 2.13 -5.66 6.04
CA ILE A 94 2.27 -4.27 6.50
C ILE A 94 2.54 -3.38 5.30
N GLN A 95 1.69 -2.36 5.11
CA GLN A 95 1.84 -1.32 4.10
C GLN A 95 2.20 0.01 4.78
N ASN A 96 3.32 0.58 4.37
CA ASN A 96 3.73 1.92 4.77
C ASN A 96 3.16 2.92 3.78
N VAL A 97 2.01 3.51 4.10
CA VAL A 97 1.22 4.32 3.15
C VAL A 97 1.93 5.59 2.71
N ASP A 98 2.70 6.21 3.60
CA ASP A 98 3.54 7.36 3.29
C ASP A 98 4.64 6.99 2.29
N HIS A 99 5.33 5.87 2.47
CA HIS A 99 6.34 5.38 1.52
C HIS A 99 5.73 5.02 0.17
N CYS A 100 4.56 4.39 0.15
CA CYS A 100 3.85 4.10 -1.10
C CYS A 100 3.58 5.38 -1.91
N ASN A 101 3.30 6.49 -1.25
CA ASN A 101 3.00 7.76 -1.90
C ASN A 101 4.25 8.61 -2.18
N THR A 102 5.25 8.61 -1.30
CA THR A 102 6.48 9.42 -1.48
C THR A 102 7.50 8.79 -2.43
N HIS A 103 7.48 7.47 -2.59
CA HIS A 103 8.37 6.73 -3.50
C HIS A 103 7.66 6.27 -4.78
N SER A 104 6.43 6.70 -4.98
CA SER A 104 5.65 6.45 -6.19
C SER A 104 6.06 7.39 -7.33
N PRO A 105 5.94 6.97 -8.59
CA PRO A 105 6.05 7.87 -9.73
C PRO A 105 4.84 8.79 -9.90
N PHE A 106 3.77 8.57 -9.14
CA PHE A 106 2.54 9.37 -9.18
C PHE A 106 2.61 10.54 -8.18
N ASP A 107 1.99 11.66 -8.55
CA ASP A 107 1.78 12.77 -7.60
C ASP A 107 0.65 12.39 -6.62
N PRO A 108 0.92 12.26 -5.32
CA PRO A 108 -0.09 11.86 -4.35
C PRO A 108 -1.24 12.88 -4.17
N LYS A 109 -1.06 14.12 -4.61
CA LYS A 109 -2.14 15.12 -4.62
C LYS A 109 -3.16 14.86 -5.72
N VAL A 110 -2.73 14.22 -6.81
CA VAL A 110 -3.57 13.93 -7.97
C VAL A 110 -4.06 12.49 -7.94
N ALA A 111 -3.16 11.56 -7.65
CA ALA A 111 -3.42 10.13 -7.70
C ALA A 111 -2.84 9.41 -6.47
N PRO A 112 -3.41 9.60 -5.27
CA PRO A 112 -2.94 8.97 -4.05
C PRO A 112 -3.15 7.46 -4.08
N ILE A 113 -2.14 6.73 -3.62
CA ILE A 113 -2.21 5.29 -3.42
C ILE A 113 -2.86 5.01 -2.07
N LYS A 114 -4.09 4.49 -2.09
CA LYS A 114 -4.88 4.24 -0.88
C LYS A 114 -4.95 2.76 -0.51
N GLN A 115 -4.94 1.88 -1.50
CA GLN A 115 -5.12 0.44 -1.34
C GLN A 115 -4.04 -0.33 -2.09
N SER A 116 -4.00 -1.62 -1.86
CA SER A 116 -3.10 -2.56 -2.52
C SER A 116 -3.83 -3.89 -2.75
N ASN A 117 -3.15 -4.83 -3.40
CA ASN A 117 -3.61 -6.21 -3.51
C ASN A 117 -3.41 -6.98 -2.18
N LEU A 118 -3.73 -8.27 -2.17
CA LEU A 118 -3.65 -9.15 -1.00
C LEU A 118 -2.27 -9.13 -0.33
N CYS A 119 -1.20 -9.27 -1.10
CA CYS A 119 0.17 -9.36 -0.57
C CYS A 119 0.85 -8.00 -0.36
N LEU A 120 0.16 -6.89 -0.65
CA LEU A 120 0.60 -5.50 -0.49
C LEU A 120 1.82 -5.09 -1.36
N GLU A 121 2.13 -5.85 -2.41
CA GLU A 121 3.24 -5.54 -3.32
C GLU A 121 2.85 -4.59 -4.47
N ILE A 122 1.54 -4.43 -4.75
CA ILE A 122 1.06 -3.57 -5.82
C ILE A 122 0.63 -2.22 -5.24
N ALA A 123 1.43 -1.19 -5.45
CA ALA A 123 1.17 0.16 -5.00
C ALA A 123 0.80 1.05 -6.19
N LEU A 124 -0.46 0.99 -6.61
CA LEU A 124 -1.02 1.76 -7.71
C LEU A 124 -2.21 2.59 -7.25
N PRO A 125 -2.39 3.81 -7.78
CA PRO A 125 -3.59 4.58 -7.49
C PRO A 125 -4.81 3.92 -8.10
N THR A 126 -5.95 4.06 -7.43
CA THR A 126 -7.26 3.60 -7.88
C THR A 126 -8.31 4.66 -7.60
N LYS A 127 -9.39 4.65 -8.37
CA LYS A 127 -10.54 5.52 -8.16
C LYS A 127 -11.79 4.64 -8.01
N PRO A 128 -12.52 4.74 -6.89
CA PRO A 128 -13.70 3.91 -6.69
C PRO A 128 -14.73 4.09 -7.80
N LEU A 129 -15.38 2.99 -8.22
CA LEU A 129 -16.51 3.02 -9.12
C LEU A 129 -17.78 3.30 -8.32
N SER A 130 -18.62 4.20 -8.81
CA SER A 130 -19.95 4.45 -8.25
C SER A 130 -20.95 3.36 -8.65
N HIS A 131 -20.75 2.76 -9.83
CA HIS A 131 -21.52 1.64 -10.37
C HIS A 131 -20.70 0.88 -11.43
N ILE A 132 -21.17 -0.27 -11.88
CA ILE A 132 -20.42 -1.18 -12.78
C ILE A 132 -20.07 -0.58 -14.16
N HIS A 133 -20.80 0.44 -14.59
CA HIS A 133 -20.57 1.15 -15.85
C HIS A 133 -19.99 2.55 -15.65
N ASP A 134 -19.37 2.79 -14.52
CA ASP A 134 -18.74 4.07 -14.20
C ASP A 134 -17.47 4.25 -15.04
N GLU A 135 -17.51 5.23 -15.95
CA GLU A 135 -16.37 5.56 -16.82
C GLU A 135 -15.30 6.42 -16.10
N GLU A 136 -15.62 6.96 -14.93
CA GLU A 136 -14.73 7.78 -14.13
C GLU A 136 -13.91 6.97 -13.11
N GLY A 137 -14.32 5.73 -12.85
CA GLY A 137 -13.63 4.83 -11.95
C GLY A 137 -12.35 4.26 -12.56
N GLU A 138 -11.37 3.92 -11.71
CA GLU A 138 -10.10 3.34 -12.14
C GLU A 138 -9.80 2.08 -11.32
N ILE A 139 -9.52 0.98 -12.01
CA ILE A 139 -9.14 -0.30 -11.42
C ILE A 139 -7.67 -0.57 -11.75
N ALA A 140 -6.85 -0.82 -10.74
CA ALA A 140 -5.48 -1.26 -10.95
C ALA A 140 -5.45 -2.73 -11.38
N LEU A 141 -4.70 -3.02 -12.43
CA LEU A 141 -4.48 -4.37 -12.95
C LEU A 141 -2.99 -4.71 -12.88
N CYS A 142 -2.68 -5.92 -12.45
CA CYS A 142 -1.34 -6.48 -12.50
C CYS A 142 -1.30 -7.65 -13.48
N THR A 143 -0.61 -7.46 -14.59
CA THR A 143 -0.29 -8.53 -15.55
C THR A 143 1.03 -9.16 -15.16
N LEU A 144 1.00 -10.11 -14.25
CA LEU A 144 2.20 -10.78 -13.73
C LEU A 144 3.15 -11.24 -14.83
N SER A 145 4.46 -11.01 -14.63
CA SER A 145 5.51 -11.54 -15.49
C SER A 145 6.71 -11.95 -14.64
N ALA A 146 7.46 -12.93 -15.12
CA ALA A 146 8.68 -13.38 -14.49
C ALA A 146 9.70 -13.83 -15.52
N PHE A 147 10.98 -13.56 -15.24
CA PHE A 147 12.08 -14.09 -16.02
C PHE A 147 12.47 -15.49 -15.52
N ASN A 148 12.64 -16.42 -16.45
CA ASN A 148 13.23 -17.70 -16.12
C ASN A 148 14.75 -17.57 -15.99
N LEU A 149 15.24 -17.42 -14.76
CA LEU A 149 16.68 -17.27 -14.48
C LEU A 149 17.50 -18.50 -14.90
N GLY A 150 16.89 -19.68 -15.04
CA GLY A 150 17.55 -20.87 -15.59
C GLY A 150 17.88 -20.76 -17.08
N ALA A 151 17.32 -19.77 -17.78
CA ALA A 151 17.57 -19.50 -19.21
C ALA A 151 18.35 -18.20 -19.42
N LEU A 152 19.31 -17.87 -18.54
CA LEU A 152 19.99 -16.58 -18.50
C LEU A 152 20.68 -16.21 -19.83
N GLU A 153 21.38 -17.17 -20.47
CA GLU A 153 22.01 -16.93 -21.79
C GLU A 153 21.00 -16.55 -22.88
N SER A 154 19.81 -17.12 -22.84
CA SER A 154 18.73 -16.77 -23.77
C SER A 154 18.14 -15.40 -23.45
N LEU A 155 18.09 -15.02 -22.18
CA LEU A 155 17.64 -13.71 -21.74
C LEU A 155 18.60 -12.61 -22.22
N GLU A 156 19.91 -12.77 -22.06
CA GLU A 156 20.90 -11.81 -22.58
C GLU A 156 20.79 -11.57 -24.07
N LYS A 157 20.64 -12.64 -24.85
CA LYS A 157 20.53 -12.56 -26.32
C LYS A 157 19.22 -11.94 -26.80
N ASN A 158 18.15 -12.04 -26.04
CA ASN A 158 16.81 -11.61 -26.43
C ASN A 158 16.28 -10.39 -25.64
N TYR A 159 17.11 -9.80 -24.80
CA TYR A 159 16.72 -8.72 -23.89
C TYR A 159 15.93 -7.59 -24.58
N TYR A 160 16.44 -7.07 -25.69
CA TYR A 160 15.76 -6.00 -26.44
C TYR A 160 14.41 -6.43 -27.03
N LYS A 161 14.28 -7.68 -27.48
CA LYS A 161 13.02 -8.20 -28.02
C LYS A 161 11.97 -8.36 -26.92
N LEU A 162 12.41 -8.78 -25.73
CA LEU A 162 11.53 -8.90 -24.56
C LEU A 162 11.06 -7.52 -24.11
N ALA A 163 11.96 -6.55 -23.99
CA ALA A 163 11.61 -5.18 -23.60
C ALA A 163 10.63 -4.53 -24.60
N GLN A 164 10.84 -4.71 -25.90
CA GLN A 164 9.88 -4.26 -26.92
C GLN A 164 8.54 -4.99 -26.85
N GLY A 165 8.54 -6.27 -26.53
CA GLY A 165 7.31 -7.06 -26.32
C GLY A 165 6.49 -6.56 -25.14
N PHE A 166 7.12 -6.23 -24.03
CA PHE A 166 6.46 -5.62 -22.88
C PHE A 166 5.85 -4.27 -23.23
N GLN A 167 6.59 -3.40 -23.91
CA GLN A 167 6.07 -2.09 -24.33
C GLN A 167 4.88 -2.21 -25.28
N THR A 168 4.93 -3.16 -26.23
CA THR A 168 3.85 -3.36 -27.21
C THR A 168 2.57 -3.87 -26.52
N ASN A 169 2.68 -4.77 -25.55
CA ASN A 169 1.55 -5.27 -24.80
C ASN A 169 1.00 -4.23 -23.83
N TYR A 170 1.84 -3.44 -23.21
CA TYR A 170 1.46 -2.31 -22.37
C TYR A 170 0.66 -1.27 -23.18
N ASN A 171 1.14 -0.88 -24.34
CA ASN A 171 0.48 0.11 -25.21
C ASN A 171 -0.85 -0.38 -25.83
N LYS A 172 -1.10 -1.69 -25.86
CA LYS A 172 -2.32 -2.28 -26.41
C LYS A 172 -3.45 -2.45 -25.40
N GLY A 173 -3.15 -2.48 -24.11
CA GLY A 173 -4.11 -2.89 -23.09
C GLY A 173 -4.41 -1.88 -21.98
N ILE A 174 -3.59 -0.84 -21.83
CA ILE A 174 -3.73 0.07 -20.69
C ILE A 174 -3.80 1.51 -21.22
N THR A 175 -5.01 1.97 -21.43
CA THR A 175 -5.29 3.39 -21.69
C THR A 175 -5.48 4.14 -20.36
N SER A 176 -4.52 4.09 -19.45
CA SER A 176 -4.50 5.00 -18.32
C SER A 176 -3.95 6.35 -18.75
N PRO A 177 -4.61 7.46 -18.43
CA PRO A 177 -4.07 8.80 -18.67
C PRO A 177 -2.71 9.03 -18.00
N VAL A 178 -2.41 8.26 -16.96
CA VAL A 178 -1.15 8.29 -16.20
C VAL A 178 -0.02 7.56 -16.92
N GLY A 179 -0.33 6.66 -17.87
CA GLY A 179 0.64 5.82 -18.58
C GLY A 179 1.46 6.52 -19.67
N LYS A 180 1.24 7.80 -19.93
CA LYS A 180 1.94 8.53 -21.02
C LYS A 180 3.40 8.89 -20.70
N ASN A 181 3.87 8.74 -19.46
CA ASN A 181 5.20 9.18 -19.05
C ASN A 181 6.10 8.08 -18.47
N TYR A 182 5.78 6.82 -18.68
CA TYR A 182 6.73 5.75 -18.38
C TYR A 182 7.72 5.66 -19.56
N GLU A 183 8.83 6.36 -19.42
CA GLU A 183 9.94 6.23 -20.37
C GLU A 183 10.54 4.83 -20.19
N LEU A 184 10.40 3.99 -21.20
CA LEU A 184 11.02 2.67 -21.27
C LEU A 184 12.51 2.73 -20.91
N ASP A 185 13.18 3.81 -21.32
CA ASP A 185 14.57 4.08 -21.04
C ASP A 185 14.90 4.09 -19.54
N ARG A 186 14.01 4.61 -18.68
CA ARG A 186 14.19 4.57 -17.21
C ARG A 186 14.09 3.16 -16.64
N VAL A 187 13.18 2.36 -17.16
CA VAL A 187 13.05 0.95 -16.75
C VAL A 187 14.28 0.18 -17.21
N LEU A 188 14.75 0.44 -18.42
CA LEU A 188 15.95 -0.17 -18.99
C LEU A 188 17.22 0.25 -18.26
N GLU A 189 17.36 1.52 -17.86
CA GLU A 189 18.48 1.99 -17.04
C GLU A 189 18.47 1.38 -15.64
N TYR A 190 17.30 1.27 -15.01
CA TYR A 190 17.16 0.60 -13.72
C TYR A 190 17.59 -0.88 -13.79
N LEU A 191 17.15 -1.60 -14.82
CA LEU A 191 17.51 -3.00 -15.02
C LEU A 191 18.99 -3.20 -15.39
N LYS A 192 19.64 -2.21 -16.01
CA LYS A 192 21.08 -2.24 -16.32
C LYS A 192 21.96 -1.93 -15.11
N GLY A 193 21.42 -1.25 -14.10
CA GLY A 193 22.13 -0.86 -12.89
C GLY A 193 22.09 -1.90 -11.77
N GLN A 194 21.37 -3.00 -11.96
CA GLN A 194 21.29 -4.14 -11.05
C GLN A 194 22.19 -5.28 -11.53
#